data_46323babb21779d0052cb23ebb3a6784
#
_entry.id   46323babb21779d0052cb23ebb3a6784
#
_cell.length_a   1.000
_cell.length_b   1.000
_cell.length_c   1.000
_cell.angle_alpha   90.00
_cell.angle_beta   90.00
_cell.angle_gamma   90.00
#
_symmetry.space_group_name_H-M   'P 1'
#
loop_
_entity.id
_entity.type
_entity.pdbx_description
1 polymer ?
#
loop_
_entity_poly.entity_id
_entity_poly.type
_entity_poly.pdbx_seq_one_letter_code
_entity_poly.pdbx_strand_id
1 'polypeptide(L)'
;MLTPVRSSQFKRDVRRARARGKDLRKLRALLASLIEQESLAEQYRDHPLRGLWKGYREVHLEPDWLVIYRIKSDELHLVRTGTHSDLFAE
;
A
#
# COMPACT_ATOMS: atom_id res chain seq x y z
N MET A 1 3.36 10.85 -13.90
CA MET A 1 2.47 9.71 -13.61
C MET A 1 3.29 8.42 -13.56
N LEU A 2 3.14 7.66 -12.48
CA LEU A 2 3.83 6.38 -12.33
C LEU A 2 3.02 5.26 -12.95
N THR A 3 3.70 4.22 -13.45
CA THR A 3 3.06 3.02 -13.93
C THR A 3 2.90 2.03 -12.78
N PRO A 4 1.67 1.64 -12.40
CA PRO A 4 1.49 0.69 -11.30
C PRO A 4 1.89 -0.72 -11.71
N VAL A 5 2.64 -1.39 -10.82
CA VAL A 5 3.03 -2.79 -10.97
C VAL A 5 2.56 -3.52 -9.71
N ARG A 6 1.59 -4.40 -9.85
CA ARG A 6 1.01 -5.15 -8.73
C ARG A 6 1.67 -6.52 -8.61
N SER A 7 2.20 -6.85 -7.44
CA SER A 7 2.71 -8.19 -7.20
C SER A 7 1.56 -9.20 -7.15
N SER A 8 1.87 -10.48 -7.37
CA SER A 8 0.86 -11.53 -7.23
C SER A 8 0.31 -11.57 -5.80
N GLN A 9 1.17 -11.35 -4.81
CA GLN A 9 0.73 -11.32 -3.42
C GLN A 9 -0.19 -10.13 -3.15
N PHE A 10 0.11 -8.96 -3.72
CA PHE A 10 -0.75 -7.78 -3.57
C PHE A 10 -2.15 -8.08 -4.12
N LYS A 11 -2.24 -8.73 -5.27
CA LYS A 11 -3.53 -9.09 -5.86
C LYS A 11 -4.32 -10.03 -4.95
N ARG A 12 -3.66 -11.01 -4.34
CA ARG A 12 -4.29 -11.90 -3.37
C ARG A 12 -4.72 -11.15 -2.11
N ASP A 13 -3.88 -10.22 -1.64
CA ASP A 13 -4.18 -9.39 -0.49
C ASP A 13 -5.44 -8.53 -0.73
N VAL A 14 -5.59 -7.98 -1.93
CA VAL A 14 -6.78 -7.18 -2.29
C VAL A 14 -8.03 -8.04 -2.23
N ARG A 15 -7.97 -9.27 -2.77
CA ARG A 15 -9.11 -10.19 -2.70
C ARG A 15 -9.47 -10.51 -1.24
N ARG A 16 -8.48 -10.68 -0.37
CA ARG A 16 -8.71 -10.92 1.05
C ARG A 16 -9.37 -9.71 1.72
N ALA A 17 -8.88 -8.51 1.42
CA ALA A 17 -9.47 -7.28 1.95
C ALA A 17 -10.94 -7.16 1.54
N ARG A 18 -11.24 -7.45 0.27
CA ARG A 18 -12.61 -7.44 -0.23
C ARG A 18 -13.48 -8.45 0.51
N ALA A 19 -12.97 -9.66 0.72
CA ALA A 19 -13.70 -10.72 1.44
C ALA A 19 -13.97 -10.33 2.90
N ARG A 20 -13.10 -9.52 3.50
CA ARG A 20 -13.27 -8.98 4.86
C ARG A 20 -14.20 -7.79 4.93
N GLY A 21 -14.76 -7.35 3.81
CA GLY A 21 -15.70 -6.23 3.76
C GLY A 21 -15.04 -4.84 3.72
N LYS A 22 -13.76 -4.75 3.39
CA LYS A 22 -13.08 -3.45 3.29
C LYS A 22 -13.61 -2.65 2.11
N ASP A 23 -13.65 -1.33 2.27
CA ASP A 23 -14.08 -0.42 1.21
C ASP A 23 -12.94 -0.19 0.22
N LEU A 24 -12.98 -0.91 -0.89
CA LEU A 24 -11.93 -0.83 -1.91
C LEU A 24 -11.88 0.54 -2.61
N ARG A 25 -12.91 1.38 -2.45
CA ARG A 25 -12.86 2.75 -3.00
C ARG A 25 -11.75 3.55 -2.31
N LYS A 26 -11.53 3.31 -1.01
CA LYS A 26 -10.43 3.94 -0.27
C LYS A 26 -9.08 3.56 -0.87
N LEU A 27 -8.92 2.28 -1.21
CA LEU A 27 -7.68 1.80 -1.82
C LEU A 27 -7.48 2.44 -3.18
N ARG A 28 -8.51 2.46 -4.02
CA ARG A 28 -8.40 3.06 -5.36
C ARG A 28 -8.04 4.54 -5.29
N ALA A 29 -8.65 5.28 -4.36
CA ALA A 29 -8.35 6.70 -4.20
C ALA A 29 -6.89 6.92 -3.78
N LEU A 30 -6.39 6.12 -2.84
CA LEU A 30 -5.00 6.21 -2.41
C LEU A 30 -4.05 5.88 -3.56
N LEU A 31 -4.31 4.81 -4.30
CA LEU A 31 -3.46 4.41 -5.41
C LEU A 31 -3.41 5.48 -6.51
N ALA A 32 -4.54 6.14 -6.78
CA ALA A 32 -4.57 7.24 -7.73
C ALA A 32 -3.64 8.38 -7.29
N SER A 33 -3.67 8.73 -6.01
CA SER A 33 -2.79 9.77 -5.46
C SER A 33 -1.31 9.37 -5.54
N LEU A 34 -1.00 8.11 -5.26
CA LEU A 34 0.37 7.60 -5.36
C LEU A 34 0.87 7.62 -6.82
N ILE A 35 0.02 7.21 -7.75
CA ILE A 35 0.36 7.21 -9.19
C ILE A 35 0.68 8.62 -9.67
N GLU A 36 -0.09 9.60 -9.22
CA GLU A 36 0.13 11.02 -9.59
C GLU A 36 1.19 11.70 -8.73
N GLN A 37 1.77 10.98 -7.77
CA GLN A 37 2.78 11.49 -6.84
C GLN A 37 2.33 12.73 -6.08
N GLU A 38 1.04 12.77 -5.72
CA GLU A 38 0.48 13.83 -4.91
C GLU A 38 0.94 13.74 -3.46
N SER A 39 1.03 14.89 -2.79
CA SER A 39 1.28 14.90 -1.34
C SER A 39 0.10 14.27 -0.62
N LEU A 40 0.38 13.34 0.29
CA LEU A 40 -0.65 12.66 1.07
C LEU A 40 -0.89 13.40 2.39
N ALA A 41 -2.14 13.40 2.85
CA ALA A 41 -2.48 13.96 4.16
C ALA A 41 -1.74 13.19 5.27
N GLU A 42 -1.43 13.87 6.37
CA GLU A 42 -0.70 13.27 7.49
C GLU A 42 -1.37 12.03 8.06
N GLN A 43 -2.70 11.96 7.99
CA GLN A 43 -3.44 10.80 8.50
C GLN A 43 -3.05 9.49 7.84
N TYR A 44 -2.51 9.55 6.62
CA TYR A 44 -2.06 8.35 5.92
C TYR A 44 -0.71 7.84 6.42
N ARG A 45 0.02 8.66 7.18
CA ARG A 45 1.28 8.27 7.84
C ARG A 45 2.25 7.58 6.88
N ASP A 46 2.43 8.16 5.70
CA ASP A 46 3.34 7.63 4.67
C ASP A 46 4.79 7.80 5.17
N HIS A 47 5.49 6.69 5.37
CA HIS A 47 6.85 6.72 5.89
C HIS A 47 7.67 5.53 5.40
N PRO A 48 9.01 5.67 5.35
CA PRO A 48 9.88 4.57 4.95
C PRO A 48 9.91 3.48 6.01
N LEU A 49 10.10 2.24 5.56
CA LEU A 49 10.24 1.09 6.44
C LEU A 49 11.71 0.79 6.71
N ARG A 50 11.96 -0.02 7.72
CA ARG A 50 13.29 -0.43 8.16
C ARG A 50 13.42 -1.95 8.15
N GLY A 51 14.62 -2.45 8.46
CA GLY A 51 14.88 -3.89 8.56
C GLY A 51 14.72 -4.59 7.23
N LEU A 52 14.02 -5.70 7.22
CA LEU A 52 13.81 -6.51 6.02
C LEU A 52 13.07 -5.74 4.91
N TRP A 53 12.32 -4.71 5.28
CA TRP A 53 11.55 -3.89 4.34
C TRP A 53 12.28 -2.60 3.94
N LYS A 54 13.58 -2.50 4.23
CA LYS A 54 14.35 -1.31 3.86
C LYS A 54 14.24 -1.05 2.35
N GLY A 55 13.97 0.20 1.99
CA GLY A 55 13.76 0.59 0.60
C GLY A 55 12.29 0.64 0.20
N TYR A 56 11.40 0.17 1.07
CA TYR A 56 9.96 0.22 0.86
C TYR A 56 9.33 1.28 1.76
N ARG A 57 8.11 1.65 1.45
CA ARG A 57 7.34 2.62 2.23
C ARG A 57 6.01 1.99 2.65
N GLU A 58 5.46 2.49 3.75
CA GLU A 58 4.19 2.06 4.29
C GLU A 58 3.26 3.26 4.34
N VAL A 59 2.01 3.04 3.93
CA VAL A 59 0.98 4.06 4.01
C VAL A 59 -0.28 3.44 4.59
N HIS A 60 -1.00 4.20 5.44
CA HIS A 60 -2.18 3.72 6.17
C HIS A 60 -3.46 4.20 5.51
N LEU A 61 -4.30 3.25 5.07
CA LEU A 61 -5.67 3.53 4.63
C LEU A 61 -6.59 3.71 5.83
N GLU A 62 -6.36 2.90 6.85
CA GLU A 62 -7.02 2.89 8.14
C GLU A 62 -5.96 2.56 9.18
N PRO A 63 -6.22 2.74 10.48
CA PRO A 63 -5.19 2.44 11.50
C PRO A 63 -4.57 1.06 11.37
N ASP A 64 -5.33 0.06 10.93
CA ASP A 64 -4.82 -1.29 10.73
C ASP A 64 -5.10 -1.81 9.31
N TRP A 65 -5.01 -0.94 8.33
CA TRP A 65 -5.05 -1.35 6.92
C TRP A 65 -3.98 -0.58 6.17
N LEU A 66 -2.91 -1.27 5.79
CA LEU A 66 -1.68 -0.72 5.26
C LEU A 66 -1.48 -1.11 3.82
N VAL A 67 -0.69 -0.30 3.12
CA VAL A 67 -0.14 -0.65 1.79
C VAL A 67 1.37 -0.49 1.86
N ILE A 68 2.09 -1.53 1.45
CA ILE A 68 3.54 -1.48 1.31
C ILE A 68 3.85 -1.30 -0.18
N TYR A 69 4.63 -0.29 -0.49
CA TYR A 69 4.97 0.05 -1.87
C TYR A 69 6.37 0.61 -1.96
N ARG A 70 6.88 0.71 -3.18
CA ARG A 70 8.06 1.51 -3.45
C ARG A 70 8.00 2.07 -4.86
N ILE A 71 8.71 3.17 -5.08
CA ILE A 71 8.83 3.79 -6.38
C ILE A 71 10.24 3.49 -6.89
N LYS A 72 10.33 2.94 -8.09
CA LYS A 72 11.60 2.65 -8.75
C LYS A 72 11.48 3.11 -10.20
N SER A 73 12.33 4.06 -10.59
CA SER A 73 12.23 4.73 -11.89
C SER A 73 10.84 5.36 -12.03
N ASP A 74 10.09 5.03 -13.04
CA ASP A 74 8.75 5.55 -13.26
C ASP A 74 7.65 4.54 -12.88
N GLU A 75 8.01 3.54 -12.05
CA GLU A 75 7.09 2.49 -11.65
C GLU A 75 6.72 2.58 -10.18
N LEU A 76 5.44 2.37 -9.88
CA LEU A 76 4.92 2.23 -8.53
C LEU A 76 4.71 0.75 -8.25
N HIS A 77 5.59 0.17 -7.46
CA HIS A 77 5.50 -1.24 -7.09
C HIS A 77 4.61 -1.40 -5.87
N LEU A 78 3.45 -2.03 -6.07
CA LEU A 78 2.48 -2.32 -5.01
C LEU A 78 2.76 -3.75 -4.54
N VAL A 79 3.27 -3.89 -3.31
CA VAL A 79 3.87 -5.13 -2.84
C VAL A 79 2.94 -5.92 -1.93
N ARG A 80 2.35 -5.26 -0.94
CA ARG A 80 1.44 -5.90 0.01
C ARG A 80 0.36 -4.92 0.45
N THR A 81 -0.79 -5.46 0.86
CA THR A 81 -1.79 -4.71 1.63
C THR A 81 -2.45 -5.66 2.64
N GLY A 82 -2.78 -5.13 3.81
CA GLY A 82 -3.38 -5.91 4.87
C GLY A 82 -3.22 -5.25 6.22
N THR A 83 -3.50 -6.02 7.29
CA THR A 83 -3.30 -5.56 8.66
C THR A 83 -1.81 -5.68 9.04
N HIS A 84 -1.43 -5.07 10.16
CA HIS A 84 -0.09 -5.26 10.71
C HIS A 84 0.21 -6.75 10.90
N SER A 85 -0.76 -7.49 11.40
CA SER A 85 -0.62 -8.92 11.62
C SER A 85 -0.40 -9.68 10.31
N ASP A 86 -1.14 -9.31 9.26
CA ASP A 86 -0.99 -9.93 7.94
C ASP A 86 0.41 -9.71 7.36
N LEU A 87 0.94 -8.51 7.55
CA LEU A 87 2.17 -8.08 6.85
C LEU A 87 3.43 -8.33 7.67
N PHE A 88 3.36 -8.26 8.99
CA PHE A 88 4.52 -8.31 9.86
C PHE A 88 4.46 -9.43 10.90
N ALA A 89 3.44 -10.25 10.87
CA ALA A 89 3.24 -11.37 11.80
C ALA A 89 3.21 -10.92 13.29
N GLU A 90 2.60 -9.78 13.55
CA GLU A 90 2.48 -9.21 14.91
C GLU A 90 1.16 -9.58 15.58
#